data_37e27f960dd0fae69d0cdd6fb8e157a5
#
_entry.id   37e27f960dd0fae69d0cdd6fb8e157a5
#
_cell.length_a   1.000
_cell.length_b   1.000
_cell.length_c   1.000
_cell.angle_alpha   90.00
_cell.angle_beta   90.00
_cell.angle_gamma   90.00
#
_symmetry.space_group_name_H-M   'P 1'
#
loop_
_entity.id
_entity.type
_entity.pdbx_description
1 polymer ?
#
loop_
_entity_poly.entity_id
_entity_poly.type
_entity_poly.pdbx_seq_one_letter_code
_entity_poly.pdbx_strand_id
1 'polypeptide(L)'
;MMNQSKFYLKKYEQKKQKLFEEGKIKKKDLDISIVSQGDDNSYYGNKDETTSYPIYEIPEAWRYIKFASLVNFRIGKTPPRSEATFWGTEIPWVSISDMPISGYVTNTRESISKLALKSKKIDISPKGTLLMSFKLSIGKVAILDIPATHNEAIISIFPYANKENIIRDYLMIFLPLISTLGDSKDAIKGKTLNSTSISELLIPISNHEEMKRIIFKVDLLFQKVSQLFE
;
A
#
# COMPACT_ATOMS: atom_id res chain seq x y z
N MET A 1 7.16 12.33 -29.57
CA MET A 1 7.08 12.77 -28.16
C MET A 1 7.30 11.56 -27.27
N MET A 2 8.28 11.61 -26.35
CA MET A 2 8.54 10.51 -25.43
C MET A 2 7.36 10.40 -24.45
N ASN A 3 6.70 9.25 -24.42
CA ASN A 3 5.50 9.04 -23.58
C ASN A 3 5.84 9.36 -22.12
N GLN A 4 5.11 10.30 -21.49
CA GLN A 4 5.40 10.80 -20.13
C GLN A 4 5.41 9.69 -19.08
N SER A 5 4.64 8.62 -19.27
CA SER A 5 4.65 7.46 -18.38
C SER A 5 5.99 6.70 -18.44
N LYS A 6 6.62 6.58 -19.62
CA LYS A 6 7.96 5.97 -19.76
C LYS A 6 9.03 6.77 -19.02
N PHE A 7 8.93 8.09 -19.01
CA PHE A 7 9.87 8.94 -18.28
C PHE A 7 9.75 8.76 -16.75
N TYR A 8 8.51 8.64 -16.25
CA TYR A 8 8.25 8.41 -14.82
C TYR A 8 8.77 7.04 -14.37
N LEU A 9 8.48 5.99 -15.14
CA LEU A 9 8.98 4.64 -14.88
C LEU A 9 10.51 4.59 -14.84
N LYS A 10 11.20 5.26 -15.76
CA LYS A 10 12.65 5.35 -15.76
C LYS A 10 13.22 5.97 -14.48
N LYS A 11 12.57 7.00 -13.93
CA LYS A 11 12.96 7.55 -12.62
C LYS A 11 12.77 6.55 -11.48
N TYR A 12 11.72 5.74 -11.56
CA TYR A 12 11.44 4.69 -10.59
C TYR A 12 12.52 3.60 -10.63
N GLU A 13 12.86 3.13 -11.83
CA GLU A 13 13.96 2.19 -12.07
C GLU A 13 15.28 2.70 -11.49
N GLN A 14 15.65 3.94 -11.81
CA GLN A 14 16.87 4.57 -11.27
C GLN A 14 16.87 4.63 -9.75
N LYS A 15 15.72 4.92 -9.13
CA LYS A 15 15.61 4.95 -7.67
C LYS A 15 15.76 3.56 -7.06
N LYS A 16 15.15 2.53 -7.67
CA LYS A 16 15.29 1.13 -7.22
C LYS A 16 16.74 0.66 -7.39
N GLN A 17 17.37 0.99 -8.50
CA GLN A 17 18.78 0.68 -8.75
C GLN A 17 19.69 1.25 -7.65
N LYS A 18 19.50 2.54 -7.31
CA LYS A 18 20.22 3.17 -6.21
C LYS A 18 19.98 2.49 -4.86
N LEU A 19 18.73 2.13 -4.54
CA LEU A 19 18.40 1.41 -3.31
C LEU A 19 19.02 0.01 -3.27
N PHE A 20 19.16 -0.65 -4.40
CA PHE A 20 19.85 -1.93 -4.51
C PHE A 20 21.35 -1.78 -4.27
N GLU A 21 22.02 -0.80 -4.88
CA GLU A 21 23.42 -0.47 -4.67
C GLU A 21 23.72 -0.11 -3.22
N GLU A 22 22.77 0.55 -2.54
CA GLU A 22 22.82 0.85 -1.10
C GLU A 22 22.49 -0.37 -0.20
N GLY A 23 22.21 -1.54 -0.78
CA GLY A 23 21.84 -2.76 -0.04
C GLY A 23 20.48 -2.70 0.66
N LYS A 24 19.63 -1.72 0.31
CA LYS A 24 18.30 -1.51 0.94
C LYS A 24 17.20 -2.38 0.36
N ILE A 25 17.39 -2.87 -0.86
CA ILE A 25 16.48 -3.82 -1.52
C ILE A 25 17.27 -4.96 -2.15
N LYS A 26 16.58 -6.06 -2.46
CA LYS A 26 17.19 -7.24 -3.08
C LYS A 26 17.10 -7.16 -4.59
N LYS A 27 17.94 -7.94 -5.30
CA LYS A 27 17.94 -8.00 -6.78
C LYS A 27 16.56 -8.32 -7.36
N LYS A 28 15.79 -9.20 -6.71
CA LYS A 28 14.41 -9.53 -7.13
C LYS A 28 13.44 -8.34 -7.07
N ASP A 29 13.74 -7.33 -6.26
CA ASP A 29 12.90 -6.15 -6.06
C ASP A 29 13.22 -5.05 -7.10
N LEU A 30 14.25 -5.23 -7.95
CA LEU A 30 14.59 -4.31 -9.03
C LEU A 30 13.55 -4.29 -10.15
N ASP A 31 12.96 -5.43 -10.41
CA ASP A 31 12.02 -5.59 -11.52
C ASP A 31 10.75 -4.73 -11.32
N ILE A 32 10.25 -4.17 -12.43
CA ILE A 32 8.97 -3.45 -12.48
C ILE A 32 8.04 -4.24 -13.40
N SER A 33 7.09 -4.94 -12.80
CA SER A 33 6.08 -5.68 -13.55
C SER A 33 5.02 -4.73 -14.09
N ILE A 34 5.13 -4.40 -15.37
CA ILE A 34 4.14 -3.63 -16.11
C ILE A 34 3.17 -4.61 -16.74
N VAL A 35 1.89 -4.30 -16.65
CA VAL A 35 0.82 -5.07 -17.29
C VAL A 35 0.31 -4.29 -18.49
N SER A 36 0.27 -4.94 -19.65
CA SER A 36 -0.24 -4.40 -20.90
C SER A 36 -1.32 -5.28 -21.47
N GLN A 37 -2.23 -4.69 -22.24
CA GLN A 37 -3.25 -5.43 -22.98
C GLN A 37 -2.67 -5.90 -24.31
N GLY A 38 -2.87 -7.18 -24.64
CA GLY A 38 -2.54 -7.75 -25.94
C GLY A 38 -3.64 -7.56 -26.98
N ASP A 39 -3.38 -7.95 -28.22
CA ASP A 39 -4.31 -7.83 -29.33
C ASP A 39 -5.57 -8.72 -29.17
N ASP A 40 -5.48 -9.75 -28.33
CA ASP A 40 -6.57 -10.66 -27.96
C ASP A 40 -7.44 -10.14 -26.79
N ASN A 41 -7.23 -8.89 -26.39
CA ASN A 41 -7.82 -8.25 -25.21
C ASN A 41 -7.42 -8.88 -23.87
N SER A 42 -6.51 -9.84 -23.84
CA SER A 42 -5.93 -10.37 -22.60
C SER A 42 -4.86 -9.45 -22.02
N TYR A 43 -4.64 -9.55 -20.72
CA TYR A 43 -3.62 -8.75 -20.04
C TYR A 43 -2.39 -9.59 -19.74
N TYR A 44 -1.21 -9.07 -20.08
CA TYR A 44 0.07 -9.75 -19.99
C TYR A 44 1.03 -8.97 -19.09
N GLY A 45 1.74 -9.67 -18.22
CA GLY A 45 2.87 -9.16 -17.46
C GLY A 45 4.17 -9.19 -18.27
N ASN A 46 5.27 -8.77 -17.66
CA ASN A 46 6.61 -8.70 -18.31
C ASN A 46 7.12 -10.05 -18.86
N LYS A 47 6.51 -11.18 -18.51
CA LYS A 47 6.92 -12.54 -18.90
C LYS A 47 5.91 -13.26 -19.79
N ASP A 48 5.08 -12.52 -20.50
CA ASP A 48 4.00 -13.04 -21.34
C ASP A 48 3.01 -13.99 -20.62
N GLU A 49 3.01 -13.96 -19.29
CA GLU A 49 2.04 -14.68 -18.46
C GLU A 49 0.76 -13.87 -18.36
N THR A 50 -0.39 -14.53 -18.62
CA THR A 50 -1.69 -13.91 -18.36
C THR A 50 -1.80 -13.54 -16.89
N THR A 51 -2.26 -12.33 -16.62
CA THR A 51 -2.40 -11.80 -15.26
C THR A 51 -3.86 -11.51 -14.95
N SER A 52 -4.18 -11.26 -13.69
CA SER A 52 -5.52 -10.82 -13.28
C SER A 52 -5.97 -9.61 -14.07
N TYR A 53 -7.21 -9.64 -14.54
CA TYR A 53 -7.78 -8.54 -15.30
C TYR A 53 -7.82 -7.27 -14.46
N PRO A 54 -7.32 -6.13 -14.97
CA PRO A 54 -7.60 -4.84 -14.36
C PRO A 54 -9.10 -4.55 -14.45
N ILE A 55 -9.63 -3.95 -13.39
CA ILE A 55 -11.08 -3.82 -13.19
C ILE A 55 -11.64 -2.62 -13.94
N TYR A 56 -10.78 -1.66 -14.25
CA TYR A 56 -11.17 -0.41 -14.89
C TYR A 56 -10.38 -0.20 -16.16
N GLU A 57 -11.06 0.32 -17.19
CA GLU A 57 -10.37 0.92 -18.32
C GLU A 57 -9.59 2.15 -17.84
N ILE A 58 -8.34 2.25 -18.27
CA ILE A 58 -7.47 3.37 -17.95
C ILE A 58 -7.07 4.11 -19.22
N PRO A 59 -6.80 5.44 -19.15
CA PRO A 59 -6.31 6.19 -20.29
C PRO A 59 -5.07 5.55 -20.92
N GLU A 60 -4.93 5.62 -22.24
CA GLU A 60 -3.82 5.02 -23.01
C GLU A 60 -2.41 5.40 -22.48
N ALA A 61 -2.30 6.60 -21.92
CA ALA A 61 -1.04 7.08 -21.33
C ALA A 61 -0.71 6.45 -19.98
N TRP A 62 -1.64 5.75 -19.33
CA TRP A 62 -1.44 5.11 -18.03
C TRP A 62 -0.94 3.68 -18.19
N ARG A 63 -0.49 3.08 -17.09
CA ARG A 63 -0.06 1.67 -17.05
C ARG A 63 -0.49 1.04 -15.74
N TYR A 64 -0.90 -0.23 -15.80
CA TYR A 64 -1.03 -1.04 -14.59
C TYR A 64 0.33 -1.58 -14.17
N ILE A 65 0.65 -1.43 -12.90
CA ILE A 65 1.91 -1.88 -12.29
C ILE A 65 1.57 -2.69 -11.06
N LYS A 66 2.24 -3.83 -10.86
CA LYS A 66 2.07 -4.63 -9.65
C LYS A 66 2.50 -3.85 -8.41
N PHE A 67 1.73 -3.94 -7.33
CA PHE A 67 1.97 -3.24 -6.07
C PHE A 67 3.38 -3.46 -5.54
N ALA A 68 3.88 -4.72 -5.56
CA ALA A 68 5.23 -5.02 -5.12
C ALA A 68 6.34 -4.33 -5.95
N SER A 69 6.03 -3.88 -7.17
CA SER A 69 6.97 -3.10 -7.99
C SER A 69 7.06 -1.63 -7.54
N LEU A 70 6.03 -1.12 -6.87
CA LEU A 70 5.94 0.28 -6.41
C LEU A 70 6.43 0.47 -4.98
N VAL A 71 6.29 -0.54 -4.14
CA VAL A 71 6.53 -0.44 -2.71
C VAL A 71 7.24 -1.67 -2.15
N ASN A 72 7.96 -1.46 -1.06
CA ASN A 72 8.19 -2.51 -0.07
C ASN A 72 7.08 -2.46 0.97
N PHE A 73 6.69 -3.60 1.55
CA PHE A 73 5.72 -3.64 2.64
C PHE A 73 6.12 -4.66 3.70
N ARG A 74 5.67 -4.43 4.92
CA ARG A 74 5.91 -5.31 6.06
C ARG A 74 4.61 -5.67 6.75
N ILE A 75 4.43 -6.95 7.02
CA ILE A 75 3.31 -7.45 7.84
C ILE A 75 3.66 -7.24 9.31
N GLY A 76 2.69 -6.74 10.08
CA GLY A 76 2.85 -6.56 11.52
C GLY A 76 2.91 -7.87 12.29
N LYS A 77 3.04 -7.73 13.61
CA LYS A 77 3.11 -8.88 14.53
C LYS A 77 2.32 -8.58 15.80
N THR A 78 1.65 -9.61 16.31
CA THR A 78 0.98 -9.57 17.61
C THR A 78 1.84 -10.36 18.62
N PRO A 79 2.31 -9.73 19.71
CA PRO A 79 2.90 -10.46 20.82
C PRO A 79 1.89 -11.42 21.44
N PRO A 80 2.31 -12.58 22.00
CA PRO A 80 1.41 -13.48 22.70
C PRO A 80 0.63 -12.76 23.79
N ARG A 81 -0.70 -12.91 23.79
CA ARG A 81 -1.59 -12.29 24.79
C ARG A 81 -1.42 -12.87 26.19
N SER A 82 -0.94 -14.12 26.29
CA SER A 82 -0.63 -14.79 27.56
C SER A 82 0.57 -14.18 28.29
N GLU A 83 1.42 -13.42 27.62
CA GLU A 83 2.62 -12.82 28.18
C GLU A 83 2.38 -11.37 28.56
N ALA A 84 1.92 -11.15 29.79
CA ALA A 84 1.60 -9.80 30.29
C ALA A 84 2.79 -8.82 30.18
N THR A 85 4.01 -9.31 30.30
CA THR A 85 5.25 -8.50 30.16
C THR A 85 5.48 -7.92 28.77
N PHE A 86 4.78 -8.43 27.75
CA PHE A 86 4.86 -7.91 26.38
C PHE A 86 3.91 -6.75 26.12
N TRP A 87 2.94 -6.54 27.01
CA TRP A 87 1.97 -5.45 26.93
C TRP A 87 2.32 -4.36 27.94
N GLY A 88 2.08 -3.10 27.59
CA GLY A 88 2.44 -1.97 28.45
C GLY A 88 2.06 -0.64 27.85
N THR A 89 2.85 0.42 28.06
CA THR A 89 2.56 1.79 27.62
C THR A 89 3.66 2.42 26.76
N GLU A 90 4.69 1.60 26.38
CA GLU A 90 5.91 2.20 25.84
C GLU A 90 5.86 2.46 24.33
N ILE A 91 5.28 1.53 23.56
CA ILE A 91 5.29 1.58 22.09
C ILE A 91 3.87 1.37 21.57
N PRO A 92 3.26 2.35 20.91
CA PRO A 92 1.94 2.23 20.34
C PRO A 92 1.82 1.00 19.43
N TRP A 93 0.72 0.24 19.59
CA TRP A 93 0.43 -0.95 18.80
C TRP A 93 -0.94 -0.84 18.15
N VAL A 94 -0.95 -0.70 16.83
CA VAL A 94 -2.17 -0.46 16.04
C VAL A 94 -2.88 -1.77 15.76
N SER A 95 -4.13 -1.84 16.10
CA SER A 95 -5.10 -2.83 15.65
C SER A 95 -5.99 -2.23 14.54
N ILE A 96 -6.77 -3.07 13.84
CA ILE A 96 -7.71 -2.56 12.81
C ILE A 96 -8.74 -1.59 13.39
N SER A 97 -9.10 -1.76 14.67
CA SER A 97 -10.06 -0.87 15.35
C SER A 97 -9.51 0.52 15.66
N ASP A 98 -8.19 0.68 15.68
CA ASP A 98 -7.54 1.99 15.87
C ASP A 98 -7.40 2.77 14.56
N MET A 99 -7.53 2.08 13.42
CA MET A 99 -7.51 2.75 12.13
C MET A 99 -8.84 3.48 11.89
N PRO A 100 -8.85 4.78 11.55
CA PRO A 100 -10.07 5.49 11.16
C PRO A 100 -10.59 4.98 9.81
N ILE A 101 -11.80 5.38 9.43
CA ILE A 101 -12.35 5.08 8.08
C ILE A 101 -11.46 5.71 7.00
N SER A 102 -10.94 6.92 7.27
CA SER A 102 -9.95 7.63 6.45
C SER A 102 -9.11 8.55 7.34
N GLY A 103 -7.91 8.93 6.89
CA GLY A 103 -7.06 9.89 7.60
C GLY A 103 -5.95 9.24 8.42
N TYR A 104 -5.78 9.70 9.67
CA TYR A 104 -4.57 9.45 10.45
C TYR A 104 -4.82 8.65 11.71
N VAL A 105 -3.90 7.73 12.02
CA VAL A 105 -3.83 7.07 13.34
C VAL A 105 -3.02 7.96 14.27
N THR A 106 -3.71 8.66 15.16
CA THR A 106 -3.10 9.62 16.11
C THR A 106 -2.81 8.99 17.47
N ASN A 107 -3.50 7.91 17.82
CA ASN A 107 -3.33 7.16 19.06
C ASN A 107 -3.68 5.68 18.86
N THR A 108 -3.40 4.85 19.84
CA THR A 108 -3.77 3.44 19.89
C THR A 108 -4.37 3.10 21.25
N ARG A 109 -5.25 2.12 21.29
CA ARG A 109 -5.85 1.60 22.54
C ARG A 109 -4.84 0.79 23.36
N GLU A 110 -3.89 0.17 22.67
CA GLU A 110 -2.90 -0.71 23.28
C GLU A 110 -1.49 -0.30 22.89
N SER A 111 -0.56 -0.69 23.72
CA SER A 111 0.88 -0.52 23.49
C SER A 111 1.62 -1.78 23.90
N ILE A 112 2.77 -2.00 23.30
CA ILE A 112 3.66 -3.10 23.65
C ILE A 112 4.90 -2.58 24.38
N SER A 113 5.55 -3.49 25.13
CA SER A 113 6.79 -3.17 25.81
C SER A 113 8.01 -3.23 24.88
N LYS A 114 9.09 -2.56 25.26
CA LYS A 114 10.40 -2.70 24.59
C LYS A 114 10.92 -4.14 24.62
N LEU A 115 10.52 -4.93 25.63
CA LEU A 115 10.85 -6.35 25.71
C LEU A 115 10.19 -7.12 24.55
N ALA A 116 8.90 -6.88 24.31
CA ALA A 116 8.18 -7.49 23.17
C ALA A 116 8.81 -7.10 21.83
N LEU A 117 9.15 -5.82 21.65
CA LEU A 117 9.79 -5.31 20.43
C LEU A 117 11.06 -6.10 20.11
N LYS A 118 11.97 -6.24 21.10
CA LYS A 118 13.25 -6.91 20.94
C LYS A 118 13.09 -8.42 20.76
N SER A 119 12.39 -9.09 21.69
CA SER A 119 12.29 -10.57 21.72
C SER A 119 11.49 -11.13 20.53
N LYS A 120 10.49 -10.41 20.04
CA LYS A 120 9.68 -10.84 18.88
C LYS A 120 10.16 -10.24 17.56
N LYS A 121 11.23 -9.43 17.57
CA LYS A 121 11.75 -8.73 16.37
C LYS A 121 10.62 -8.01 15.65
N ILE A 122 9.95 -7.12 16.37
CA ILE A 122 8.86 -6.31 15.84
C ILE A 122 9.46 -4.97 15.38
N ASP A 123 9.13 -4.55 14.16
CA ASP A 123 9.61 -3.29 13.62
C ASP A 123 8.65 -2.15 13.93
N ILE A 124 9.18 -1.01 14.29
CA ILE A 124 8.43 0.25 14.38
C ILE A 124 8.31 0.86 12.99
N SER A 125 7.11 1.23 12.61
CA SER A 125 6.84 2.02 11.42
C SER A 125 6.85 3.50 11.80
N PRO A 126 7.60 4.35 11.08
CA PRO A 126 7.71 5.77 11.40
C PRO A 126 6.39 6.52 11.13
N LYS A 127 6.23 7.70 11.73
CA LYS A 127 5.20 8.68 11.36
C LYS A 127 5.23 8.92 9.84
N GLY A 128 4.05 9.08 9.24
CA GLY A 128 3.88 9.24 7.79
C GLY A 128 3.78 7.93 7.01
N THR A 129 3.93 6.76 7.66
CA THR A 129 3.76 5.46 7.01
C THR A 129 2.29 5.19 6.70
N LEU A 130 2.00 4.77 5.46
CA LEU A 130 0.68 4.27 5.07
C LEU A 130 0.50 2.84 5.59
N LEU A 131 -0.62 2.61 6.25
CA LEU A 131 -1.08 1.30 6.69
C LEU A 131 -2.24 0.82 5.82
N MET A 132 -2.34 -0.50 5.62
CA MET A 132 -3.50 -1.13 5.02
C MET A 132 -3.83 -2.43 5.76
N SER A 133 -5.11 -2.61 6.13
CA SER A 133 -5.59 -3.90 6.62
C SER A 133 -5.87 -4.85 5.45
N PHE A 134 -5.46 -6.10 5.57
CA PHE A 134 -5.61 -7.12 4.52
C PHE A 134 -6.29 -8.40 5.02
N LYS A 135 -6.77 -8.39 6.27
CA LYS A 135 -7.62 -9.39 6.89
C LYS A 135 -8.80 -8.68 7.56
N LEU A 136 -9.92 -9.37 7.70
CA LEU A 136 -11.15 -8.86 8.32
C LEU A 136 -11.76 -7.67 7.56
N SER A 137 -11.26 -6.46 7.77
CA SER A 137 -11.67 -5.24 7.05
C SER A 137 -10.68 -4.94 5.92
N ILE A 138 -10.72 -5.73 4.84
CA ILE A 138 -9.78 -5.60 3.73
C ILE A 138 -9.86 -4.20 3.09
N GLY A 139 -8.70 -3.61 2.81
CA GLY A 139 -8.58 -2.33 2.11
C GLY A 139 -8.82 -1.10 2.98
N LYS A 140 -9.02 -1.25 4.29
CA LYS A 140 -9.03 -0.10 5.19
C LYS A 140 -7.62 0.47 5.28
N VAL A 141 -7.46 1.76 4.99
CA VAL A 141 -6.16 2.46 4.95
C VAL A 141 -6.12 3.62 5.95
N ALA A 142 -4.94 3.91 6.46
CA ALA A 142 -4.69 5.08 7.31
C ALA A 142 -3.20 5.44 7.29
N ILE A 143 -2.86 6.69 7.58
CA ILE A 143 -1.48 7.15 7.72
C ILE A 143 -1.14 7.26 9.21
N LEU A 144 0.02 6.77 9.61
CA LEU A 144 0.51 6.96 10.99
C LEU A 144 0.86 8.42 11.24
N ASP A 145 0.26 9.02 12.26
CA ASP A 145 0.66 10.34 12.78
C ASP A 145 1.66 10.22 13.95
N ILE A 146 1.87 9.02 14.44
CA ILE A 146 2.84 8.65 15.47
C ILE A 146 3.68 7.46 15.00
N PRO A 147 4.92 7.28 15.47
CA PRO A 147 5.64 6.02 15.29
C PRO A 147 4.90 4.90 16.03
N ALA A 148 4.64 3.78 15.35
CA ALA A 148 3.90 2.68 15.93
C ALA A 148 4.28 1.32 15.34
N THR A 149 3.96 0.26 16.06
CA THR A 149 3.90 -1.10 15.54
C THR A 149 2.44 -1.44 15.20
N HIS A 150 2.18 -2.59 14.59
CA HIS A 150 0.81 -3.01 14.29
C HIS A 150 0.68 -4.53 14.25
N ASN A 151 -0.58 -5.00 14.29
CA ASN A 151 -0.89 -6.43 14.29
C ASN A 151 -0.63 -7.09 12.92
N GLU A 152 -0.72 -8.42 12.89
CA GLU A 152 -0.49 -9.26 11.69
C GLU A 152 -1.62 -9.19 10.64
N ALA A 153 -2.67 -8.41 10.87
CA ALA A 153 -3.73 -8.16 9.89
C ALA A 153 -3.52 -6.87 9.10
N ILE A 154 -2.45 -6.13 9.42
CA ILE A 154 -2.10 -4.84 8.82
C ILE A 154 -0.71 -4.94 8.20
N ILE A 155 -0.52 -4.26 7.08
CA ILE A 155 0.80 -4.00 6.48
C ILE A 155 1.18 -2.53 6.61
N SER A 156 2.47 -2.28 6.80
CA SER A 156 3.12 -0.98 6.59
C SER A 156 3.65 -0.90 5.17
N ILE A 157 3.40 0.19 4.48
CA ILE A 157 3.70 0.39 3.06
C ILE A 157 4.78 1.47 2.91
N PHE A 158 5.85 1.14 2.20
CA PHE A 158 7.02 1.99 1.97
C PHE A 158 7.28 2.14 0.48
N PRO A 159 6.76 3.19 -0.19
CA PRO A 159 7.00 3.41 -1.61
C PRO A 159 8.49 3.61 -1.92
N TYR A 160 9.01 2.98 -2.97
CA TYR A 160 10.41 3.12 -3.39
C TYR A 160 10.73 4.54 -3.87
N ALA A 161 9.79 5.22 -4.52
CA ALA A 161 9.92 6.60 -4.95
C ALA A 161 8.71 7.41 -4.46
N ASN A 162 8.86 8.18 -3.38
CA ASN A 162 7.77 8.87 -2.71
C ASN A 162 8.07 10.39 -2.57
N LYS A 163 8.46 11.02 -3.68
CA LYS A 163 8.66 12.47 -3.69
C LYS A 163 7.35 13.17 -3.30
N GLU A 164 7.41 14.09 -2.35
CA GLU A 164 6.25 14.85 -1.86
C GLU A 164 5.08 13.96 -1.36
N ASN A 165 5.37 12.71 -0.98
CA ASN A 165 4.39 11.71 -0.57
C ASN A 165 3.34 11.32 -1.62
N ILE A 166 3.54 11.67 -2.89
CA ILE A 166 2.55 11.48 -3.95
C ILE A 166 2.14 10.01 -4.11
N ILE A 167 3.09 9.06 -4.10
CA ILE A 167 2.73 7.64 -4.22
C ILE A 167 1.96 7.17 -2.99
N ARG A 168 2.35 7.59 -1.78
CA ARG A 168 1.62 7.26 -0.55
C ARG A 168 0.17 7.74 -0.63
N ASP A 169 -0.03 9.01 -0.97
CA ASP A 169 -1.35 9.64 -0.96
C ASP A 169 -2.22 9.11 -2.12
N TYR A 170 -1.60 8.82 -3.26
CA TYR A 170 -2.25 8.14 -4.38
C TYR A 170 -2.71 6.72 -3.99
N LEU A 171 -1.85 5.94 -3.35
CA LEU A 171 -2.19 4.60 -2.86
C LEU A 171 -3.28 4.64 -1.79
N MET A 172 -3.33 5.68 -0.96
CA MET A 172 -4.41 5.86 0.02
C MET A 172 -5.79 5.96 -0.64
N ILE A 173 -5.87 6.51 -1.86
CA ILE A 173 -7.11 6.60 -2.65
C ILE A 173 -7.43 5.26 -3.32
N PHE A 174 -6.45 4.62 -3.94
CA PHE A 174 -6.69 3.46 -4.81
C PHE A 174 -6.75 2.12 -4.07
N LEU A 175 -5.97 1.93 -2.99
CA LEU A 175 -5.95 0.66 -2.27
C LEU A 175 -7.33 0.22 -1.75
N PRO A 176 -8.18 1.08 -1.17
CA PRO A 176 -9.53 0.69 -0.78
C PRO A 176 -10.36 0.16 -1.94
N LEU A 177 -10.19 0.73 -3.13
CA LEU A 177 -10.96 0.36 -4.32
C LEU A 177 -10.52 -0.99 -4.89
N ILE A 178 -9.21 -1.22 -5.03
CA ILE A 178 -8.67 -2.40 -5.71
C ILE A 178 -8.51 -3.61 -4.81
N SER A 179 -8.29 -3.43 -3.51
CA SER A 179 -8.10 -4.54 -2.57
C SER A 179 -9.37 -5.35 -2.32
N THR A 180 -10.54 -4.75 -2.56
CA THR A 180 -11.85 -5.40 -2.40
C THR A 180 -12.35 -6.04 -3.68
N LEU A 181 -11.72 -5.77 -4.82
CA LEU A 181 -12.21 -6.15 -6.15
C LEU A 181 -11.52 -7.40 -6.72
N GLY A 182 -10.55 -7.98 -6.02
CA GLY A 182 -9.92 -9.24 -6.40
C GLY A 182 -10.91 -10.41 -6.31
N ASP A 183 -11.17 -11.11 -7.44
CA ASP A 183 -12.03 -12.28 -7.60
C ASP A 183 -13.44 -12.15 -6.98
N SER A 184 -14.34 -11.53 -7.72
CA SER A 184 -15.75 -11.32 -7.35
C SER A 184 -16.52 -12.60 -7.00
N LYS A 185 -16.02 -13.78 -7.39
CA LYS A 185 -16.64 -15.08 -7.03
C LYS A 185 -16.34 -15.53 -5.59
N ASP A 186 -15.30 -15.02 -4.97
CA ASP A 186 -14.87 -15.40 -3.62
C ASP A 186 -14.95 -14.25 -2.59
N ALA A 187 -15.21 -13.01 -2.99
CA ALA A 187 -15.42 -11.87 -2.09
C ALA A 187 -16.60 -12.09 -1.13
N ILE A 188 -17.59 -12.90 -1.53
CA ILE A 188 -18.76 -13.28 -0.72
C ILE A 188 -18.37 -14.22 0.45
N LYS A 189 -17.18 -14.84 0.42
CA LYS A 189 -16.72 -15.82 1.43
C LYS A 189 -15.62 -15.28 2.37
N GLY A 190 -15.37 -13.97 2.44
CA GLY A 190 -14.40 -13.41 3.39
C GLY A 190 -12.96 -13.81 3.13
N LYS A 191 -12.54 -13.88 1.86
CA LYS A 191 -11.15 -14.19 1.52
C LYS A 191 -10.21 -13.16 2.13
N THR A 192 -9.29 -13.65 2.90
CA THR A 192 -8.13 -12.91 3.43
C THR A 192 -7.11 -12.75 2.31
N LEU A 193 -6.66 -11.53 2.04
CA LEU A 193 -5.47 -11.35 1.21
C LEU A 193 -4.27 -11.99 1.91
N ASN A 194 -3.33 -12.49 1.15
CA ASN A 194 -2.03 -12.96 1.64
C ASN A 194 -0.92 -12.11 1.01
N SER A 195 0.33 -12.33 1.42
CA SER A 195 1.47 -11.55 0.91
C SER A 195 1.62 -11.63 -0.62
N THR A 196 1.30 -12.78 -1.21
CA THR A 196 1.37 -12.98 -2.67
C THR A 196 0.27 -12.17 -3.36
N SER A 197 -0.99 -12.31 -2.93
CA SER A 197 -2.10 -11.58 -3.53
C SER A 197 -1.99 -10.06 -3.35
N ILE A 198 -1.44 -9.60 -2.21
CA ILE A 198 -1.10 -8.17 -2.00
C ILE A 198 -0.05 -7.71 -3.03
N SER A 199 1.00 -8.51 -3.23
CA SER A 199 2.07 -8.18 -4.18
C SER A 199 1.57 -8.02 -5.62
N GLU A 200 0.56 -8.80 -5.99
CA GLU A 200 -0.02 -8.86 -7.33
C GLU A 200 -1.12 -7.81 -7.59
N LEU A 201 -1.55 -7.02 -6.59
CA LEU A 201 -2.54 -5.96 -6.80
C LEU A 201 -2.07 -5.02 -7.92
N LEU A 202 -2.97 -4.74 -8.87
CA LEU A 202 -2.69 -3.90 -10.03
C LEU A 202 -3.03 -2.45 -9.74
N ILE A 203 -2.02 -1.61 -9.72
CA ILE A 203 -2.15 -0.18 -9.45
C ILE A 203 -2.09 0.59 -10.77
N PRO A 204 -3.12 1.37 -11.15
CA PRO A 204 -3.07 2.22 -12.32
C PRO A 204 -2.15 3.42 -12.05
N ILE A 205 -1.08 3.56 -12.78
CA ILE A 205 -0.09 4.64 -12.60
C ILE A 205 -0.06 5.55 -13.83
N SER A 206 -0.15 6.84 -13.56
CA SER A 206 0.05 7.93 -14.51
C SER A 206 1.38 8.65 -14.27
N ASN A 207 1.57 9.82 -14.86
CA ASN A 207 2.68 10.69 -14.52
C ASN A 207 2.45 11.40 -13.17
N HIS A 208 3.52 11.97 -12.62
CA HIS A 208 3.53 12.62 -11.31
C HIS A 208 2.50 13.77 -11.18
N GLU A 209 2.41 14.63 -12.17
CA GLU A 209 1.49 15.78 -12.15
C GLU A 209 0.02 15.35 -12.23
N GLU A 210 -0.26 14.30 -12.98
CA GLU A 210 -1.61 13.75 -13.07
C GLU A 210 -2.03 13.10 -11.75
N MET A 211 -1.12 12.36 -11.09
CA MET A 211 -1.39 11.80 -9.75
C MET A 211 -1.66 12.92 -8.72
N LYS A 212 -0.87 14.00 -8.74
CA LYS A 212 -1.13 15.18 -7.90
C LYS A 212 -2.52 15.77 -8.14
N ARG A 213 -2.89 15.92 -9.42
CA ARG A 213 -4.19 16.46 -9.81
C ARG A 213 -5.35 15.60 -9.33
N ILE A 214 -5.18 14.28 -9.38
CA ILE A 214 -6.18 13.32 -8.88
C ILE A 214 -6.32 13.45 -7.36
N ILE A 215 -5.21 13.42 -6.62
CA ILE A 215 -5.21 13.58 -5.17
C ILE A 215 -5.94 14.87 -4.79
N PHE A 216 -5.54 15.98 -5.37
CA PHE A 216 -6.17 17.29 -5.10
C PHE A 216 -7.69 17.31 -5.38
N LYS A 217 -8.12 16.70 -6.51
CA LYS A 217 -9.54 16.65 -6.84
C LYS A 217 -10.33 15.77 -5.88
N VAL A 218 -9.78 14.63 -5.47
CA VAL A 218 -10.42 13.75 -4.51
C VAL A 218 -10.55 14.43 -3.16
N ASP A 219 -9.49 15.08 -2.66
CA ASP A 219 -9.53 15.84 -1.42
C ASP A 219 -10.58 16.96 -1.46
N LEU A 220 -10.64 17.70 -2.56
CA LEU A 220 -11.66 18.75 -2.76
C LEU A 220 -13.08 18.20 -2.75
N LEU A 221 -13.30 17.01 -3.35
CA LEU A 221 -14.61 16.36 -3.34
C LEU A 221 -15.00 15.93 -1.92
N PHE A 222 -14.09 15.32 -1.17
CA PHE A 222 -14.34 14.96 0.21
C PHE A 222 -14.66 16.17 1.09
N GLN A 223 -13.93 17.28 0.95
CA GLN A 223 -14.23 18.52 1.66
C GLN A 223 -15.64 19.05 1.35
N LYS A 224 -16.03 19.07 0.06
CA LYS A 224 -17.36 19.50 -0.33
C LYS A 224 -18.47 18.58 0.20
N VAL A 225 -18.24 17.27 0.18
CA VAL A 225 -19.21 16.30 0.73
C VAL A 225 -19.35 16.49 2.25
N SER A 226 -18.25 16.69 2.98
CA SER A 226 -18.32 16.95 4.42
C SER A 226 -19.15 18.17 4.78
N GLN A 227 -19.06 19.25 3.99
CA GLN A 227 -19.85 20.47 4.17
C GLN A 227 -21.37 20.27 4.00
N LEU A 228 -21.81 19.17 3.37
CA LEU A 228 -23.24 18.88 3.21
C LEU A 228 -23.87 18.25 4.47
N PHE A 229 -23.04 17.85 5.42
CA PHE A 229 -23.47 17.17 6.65
C PHE A 229 -23.22 18.01 7.92
N GLU A 230 -22.69 19.23 7.76
CA GLU A 230 -22.62 20.26 8.79
C GLU A 230 -23.86 21.17 8.75
#